data_c52bd5fe4250e6b1f064518bf88f7b66
#
_entry.id   c52bd5fe4250e6b1f064518bf88f7b66
#
_cell.length_a   1.000
_cell.length_b   1.000
_cell.length_c   1.000
_cell.angle_alpha   90.00
_cell.angle_beta   90.00
_cell.angle_gamma   90.00
#
_symmetry.space_group_name_H-M   'P 1'
#
loop_
_entity.id
_entity.type
_entity.pdbx_description
1 polymer ?
#
loop_
_entity_poly.entity_id
_entity_poly.type
_entity_poly.pdbx_seq_one_letter_code
_entity_poly.pdbx_strand_id
1 'polypeptide(L)'
;LSYGFVNDYTGPSGHQDYFTTMPSLLAKVAQSDKIDEYKVEPEVKALFEKGDFGQYKDGKSGEMQLCFLTNNDITGGNSGSPMFNGKGELIGLAFDGNWDAMSSDISFTQDLTRCIGVDIRYVLYVIDQWGHADRLIREVGL
;
A
#
# COMPACT_ATOMS: atom_id res chain seq x y z
N LEU A 1 20.48 4.64 -3.38
CA LEU A 1 19.69 3.42 -3.39
C LEU A 1 19.52 2.93 -1.96
N SER A 2 18.27 2.82 -1.48
CA SER A 2 17.93 2.17 -0.22
C SER A 2 17.42 0.76 -0.52
N TYR A 3 17.66 -0.19 0.36
CA TYR A 3 17.19 -1.56 0.22
C TYR A 3 16.78 -2.16 1.56
N GLY A 4 15.91 -3.15 1.52
CA GLY A 4 15.41 -3.87 2.69
C GLY A 4 14.59 -5.07 2.30
N PHE A 5 13.88 -5.63 3.26
CA PHE A 5 13.01 -6.78 3.08
C PHE A 5 11.57 -6.41 3.38
N VAL A 6 10.63 -7.02 2.67
CA VAL A 6 9.23 -7.00 3.04
C VAL A 6 9.11 -7.75 4.37
N ASN A 7 8.63 -7.08 5.41
CA ASN A 7 8.64 -7.63 6.75
C ASN A 7 7.56 -7.00 7.64
N ASP A 8 6.93 -7.83 8.45
CA ASP A 8 6.10 -7.42 9.57
C ASP A 8 6.95 -6.81 10.70
N TYR A 9 6.32 -6.33 11.75
CA TYR A 9 7.01 -5.91 12.96
C TYR A 9 6.09 -5.99 14.18
N THR A 10 6.69 -5.97 15.36
CA THR A 10 5.96 -5.85 16.62
C THR A 10 6.40 -4.58 17.32
N GLY A 11 5.50 -3.61 17.36
CA GLY A 11 5.68 -2.33 18.01
C GLY A 11 4.92 -2.21 19.34
N PRO A 12 4.89 -1.01 19.93
CA PRO A 12 4.15 -0.74 21.17
C PRO A 12 2.65 -1.06 21.07
N SER A 13 2.08 -0.94 19.87
CA SER A 13 0.68 -1.25 19.59
C SER A 13 0.40 -2.73 19.27
N GLY A 14 1.40 -3.61 19.38
CA GLY A 14 1.33 -5.03 19.08
C GLY A 14 1.89 -5.40 17.71
N HIS A 15 1.58 -6.62 17.26
CA HIS A 15 2.01 -7.14 15.97
C HIS A 15 1.29 -6.43 14.83
N GLN A 16 2.05 -6.06 13.79
CA GLN A 16 1.58 -5.45 12.55
C GLN A 16 1.99 -6.34 11.39
N ASP A 17 1.02 -6.85 10.65
CA ASP A 17 1.27 -7.58 9.41
C ASP A 17 1.98 -6.71 8.38
N TYR A 18 2.80 -7.32 7.53
CA TYR A 18 3.53 -6.59 6.49
C TYR A 18 2.63 -6.02 5.38
N PHE A 19 1.34 -6.27 5.38
CA PHE A 19 0.41 -5.80 4.35
C PHE A 19 -0.94 -5.38 4.91
N THR A 20 -1.65 -4.56 4.14
CA THR A 20 -3.05 -4.22 4.38
C THR A 20 -3.90 -4.70 3.21
N THR A 21 -5.19 -4.96 3.47
CA THR A 21 -6.13 -5.49 2.49
C THR A 21 -7.37 -4.63 2.34
N MET A 22 -8.15 -4.87 1.29
CA MET A 22 -9.41 -4.16 1.06
C MET A 22 -10.39 -4.26 2.22
N PRO A 23 -10.61 -5.41 2.89
CA PRO A 23 -11.45 -5.47 4.08
C PRO A 23 -11.00 -4.52 5.19
N SER A 24 -9.69 -4.35 5.40
CA SER A 24 -9.17 -3.42 6.42
C SER A 24 -9.46 -1.95 6.07
N LEU A 25 -9.41 -1.59 4.78
CA LEU A 25 -9.79 -0.26 4.30
C LEU A 25 -11.29 -0.01 4.48
N LEU A 26 -12.13 -0.94 4.06
CA LEU A 26 -13.59 -0.83 4.19
C LEU A 26 -14.04 -0.70 5.65
N ALA A 27 -13.35 -1.36 6.58
CA ALA A 27 -13.59 -1.21 8.01
C ALA A 27 -13.31 0.23 8.52
N LYS A 28 -12.34 0.94 7.91
CA LYS A 28 -12.10 2.37 8.18
C LYS A 28 -13.16 3.23 7.52
N VAL A 29 -13.50 2.98 6.26
CA VAL A 29 -14.55 3.70 5.53
C VAL A 29 -15.91 3.61 6.26
N ALA A 30 -16.22 2.51 6.92
CA ALA A 30 -17.40 2.35 7.74
C ALA A 30 -17.44 3.28 8.97
N GLN A 31 -16.33 3.91 9.32
CA GLN A 31 -16.20 4.89 10.40
C GLN A 31 -16.18 6.35 9.90
N SER A 32 -16.40 6.57 8.62
CA SER A 32 -16.32 7.90 7.97
C SER A 32 -17.29 8.95 8.53
N ASP A 33 -18.38 8.53 9.18
CA ASP A 33 -19.28 9.46 9.89
C ASP A 33 -18.62 10.12 11.11
N LYS A 34 -17.56 9.51 11.64
CA LYS A 34 -16.83 9.98 12.82
C LYS A 34 -15.46 10.57 12.48
N ILE A 35 -14.87 10.13 11.37
CA ILE A 35 -13.50 10.46 10.98
C ILE A 35 -13.53 10.85 9.51
N ASP A 36 -13.41 12.16 9.24
CA ASP A 36 -13.51 12.73 7.88
C ASP A 36 -12.46 12.16 6.91
N GLU A 37 -11.27 11.86 7.40
CA GLU A 37 -10.18 11.29 6.63
C GLU A 37 -10.50 9.90 6.05
N TYR A 38 -11.52 9.23 6.57
CA TYR A 38 -11.97 7.92 6.07
C TYR A 38 -13.08 8.02 5.02
N LYS A 39 -13.48 9.23 4.65
CA LYS A 39 -14.45 9.44 3.58
C LYS A 39 -13.82 9.11 2.23
N VAL A 40 -14.58 8.37 1.44
CA VAL A 40 -14.27 8.10 0.03
C VAL A 40 -15.47 8.46 -0.81
N GLU A 41 -15.24 8.76 -2.08
CA GLU A 41 -16.30 9.01 -3.04
C GLU A 41 -17.26 7.81 -3.11
N PRO A 42 -18.59 8.02 -3.19
CA PRO A 42 -19.57 6.93 -3.20
C PRO A 42 -19.33 5.88 -4.29
N GLU A 43 -18.88 6.31 -5.46
CA GLU A 43 -18.59 5.43 -6.60
C GLU A 43 -17.37 4.54 -6.31
N VAL A 44 -16.34 5.10 -5.69
CA VAL A 44 -15.13 4.36 -5.27
C VAL A 44 -15.49 3.35 -4.17
N LYS A 45 -16.31 3.76 -3.21
CA LYS A 45 -16.81 2.87 -2.16
C LYS A 45 -17.56 1.68 -2.76
N ALA A 46 -18.50 1.94 -3.68
CA ALA A 46 -19.27 0.89 -4.34
C ALA A 46 -18.38 -0.07 -5.14
N LEU A 47 -17.33 0.45 -5.81
CA LEU A 47 -16.35 -0.35 -6.52
C LEU A 47 -15.60 -1.29 -5.57
N PHE A 48 -15.15 -0.79 -4.41
CA PHE A 48 -14.43 -1.59 -3.42
C PHE A 48 -15.33 -2.64 -2.75
N GLU A 49 -16.57 -2.28 -2.43
CA GLU A 49 -17.56 -3.19 -1.84
C GLU A 49 -17.99 -4.32 -2.79
N LYS A 50 -17.95 -4.09 -4.09
CA LYS A 50 -18.21 -5.12 -5.10
C LYS A 50 -17.22 -6.29 -5.00
N GLY A 51 -15.97 -6.02 -4.60
CA GLY A 51 -14.96 -7.06 -4.34
C GLY A 51 -14.47 -7.81 -5.58
N ASP A 52 -14.74 -7.28 -6.78
CA ASP A 52 -14.25 -7.86 -8.03
C ASP A 52 -12.89 -7.25 -8.39
N PHE A 53 -11.83 -7.90 -7.93
CA PHE A 53 -10.46 -7.42 -8.13
C PHE A 53 -9.77 -8.08 -9.33
N GLY A 54 -10.41 -9.05 -9.99
CA GLY A 54 -9.91 -9.68 -11.20
C GLY A 54 -8.46 -10.16 -11.09
N GLN A 55 -7.64 -9.73 -12.03
CA GLN A 55 -6.21 -10.07 -12.11
C GLN A 55 -5.31 -9.36 -11.07
N TYR A 56 -5.83 -8.33 -10.39
CA TYR A 56 -5.06 -7.51 -9.46
C TYR A 56 -4.97 -8.07 -8.03
N LYS A 57 -5.75 -9.09 -7.70
CA LYS A 57 -5.68 -9.75 -6.41
C LYS A 57 -4.40 -10.55 -6.23
N ASP A 58 -3.98 -10.74 -4.98
CA ASP A 58 -2.84 -11.59 -4.67
C ASP A 58 -3.14 -13.06 -5.02
N GLY A 59 -2.25 -13.70 -5.76
CA GLY A 59 -2.45 -15.05 -6.26
C GLY A 59 -2.44 -16.13 -5.18
N LYS A 60 -1.94 -15.83 -3.97
CA LYS A 60 -1.88 -16.76 -2.85
C LYS A 60 -3.07 -16.61 -1.90
N SER A 61 -3.35 -15.38 -1.48
CA SER A 61 -4.43 -15.08 -0.54
C SER A 61 -5.78 -14.89 -1.22
N GLY A 62 -5.81 -14.53 -2.51
CA GLY A 62 -7.01 -14.15 -3.23
C GLY A 62 -7.54 -12.75 -2.86
N GLU A 63 -6.85 -12.03 -1.99
CA GLU A 63 -7.22 -10.71 -1.49
C GLU A 63 -6.57 -9.60 -2.31
N MET A 64 -7.21 -8.43 -2.34
CA MET A 64 -6.57 -7.21 -2.82
C MET A 64 -5.66 -6.67 -1.72
N GLN A 65 -4.35 -6.74 -1.94
CA GLN A 65 -3.37 -6.05 -1.10
C GLN A 65 -3.26 -4.59 -1.51
N LEU A 66 -3.23 -3.68 -0.53
CA LEU A 66 -3.23 -2.24 -0.75
C LEU A 66 -1.85 -1.63 -0.54
N CYS A 67 -1.24 -1.94 0.59
CA CYS A 67 0.08 -1.48 1.00
C CYS A 67 0.86 -2.63 1.60
N PHE A 68 2.19 -2.48 1.58
CA PHE A 68 3.09 -3.41 2.24
C PHE A 68 4.20 -2.65 2.99
N LEU A 69 4.80 -3.31 3.96
CA LEU A 69 5.87 -2.76 4.79
C LEU A 69 7.22 -3.33 4.37
N THR A 70 8.22 -2.46 4.38
CA THR A 70 9.63 -2.86 4.20
C THR A 70 10.51 -2.20 5.27
N ASN A 71 11.60 -2.83 5.62
CA ASN A 71 12.52 -2.33 6.65
C ASN A 71 13.68 -1.49 6.13
N ASN A 72 13.57 -0.95 4.91
CA ASN A 72 14.54 0.01 4.41
C ASN A 72 14.26 1.41 4.96
N ASP A 73 15.32 2.19 5.05
CA ASP A 73 15.24 3.59 5.42
C ASP A 73 14.70 4.45 4.27
N ILE A 74 13.84 5.41 4.62
CA ILE A 74 13.33 6.46 3.72
C ILE A 74 13.34 7.81 4.44
N THR A 75 13.41 8.87 3.66
CA THR A 75 13.33 10.25 4.15
C THR A 75 12.34 11.06 3.29
N GLY A 76 12.04 12.28 3.73
CA GLY A 76 11.24 13.21 2.93
C GLY A 76 11.82 13.38 1.52
N GLY A 77 10.94 13.32 0.50
CA GLY A 77 11.31 13.33 -0.92
C GLY A 77 11.32 11.94 -1.58
N ASN A 78 11.24 10.85 -0.81
CA ASN A 78 11.12 9.50 -1.38
C ASN A 78 9.68 9.14 -1.83
N SER A 79 8.68 9.92 -1.46
CA SER A 79 7.29 9.68 -1.85
C SER A 79 7.13 9.57 -3.37
N GLY A 80 6.51 8.47 -3.83
CA GLY A 80 6.34 8.14 -5.25
C GLY A 80 7.52 7.43 -5.89
N SER A 81 8.61 7.20 -5.17
CA SER A 81 9.76 6.43 -5.69
C SER A 81 9.37 4.99 -5.99
N PRO A 82 9.82 4.42 -7.13
CA PRO A 82 9.51 3.04 -7.47
C PRO A 82 10.24 2.06 -6.55
N MET A 83 9.51 1.03 -6.12
CA MET A 83 10.04 -0.08 -5.34
C MET A 83 10.14 -1.33 -6.21
N PHE A 84 11.32 -1.92 -6.27
CA PHE A 84 11.59 -3.10 -7.09
C PHE A 84 11.93 -4.30 -6.22
N ASN A 85 11.52 -5.49 -6.66
CA ASN A 85 11.98 -6.73 -6.05
C ASN A 85 13.40 -7.11 -6.55
N GLY A 86 13.93 -8.21 -6.01
CA GLY A 86 15.27 -8.69 -6.38
C GLY A 86 15.44 -9.14 -7.83
N LYS A 87 14.35 -9.20 -8.61
CA LYS A 87 14.37 -9.47 -10.06
C LYS A 87 14.28 -8.20 -10.91
N GLY A 88 14.14 -7.04 -10.29
CA GLY A 88 13.94 -5.77 -10.99
C GLY A 88 12.48 -5.53 -11.43
N GLU A 89 11.52 -6.29 -10.92
CA GLU A 89 10.10 -6.08 -11.18
C GLU A 89 9.56 -4.99 -10.24
N LEU A 90 8.79 -4.04 -10.79
CA LEU A 90 8.11 -3.01 -10.00
C LEU A 90 7.03 -3.64 -9.14
N ILE A 91 7.15 -3.50 -7.83
CA ILE A 91 6.20 -4.06 -6.85
C ILE A 91 5.35 -3.01 -6.15
N GLY A 92 5.75 -1.75 -6.18
CA GLY A 92 5.01 -0.68 -5.55
C GLY A 92 5.68 0.67 -5.65
N LEU A 93 5.07 1.64 -4.97
CA LEU A 93 5.56 3.01 -4.87
C LEU A 93 5.76 3.35 -3.39
N ALA A 94 6.92 3.89 -3.03
CA ALA A 94 7.16 4.38 -1.68
C ALA A 94 6.15 5.49 -1.35
N PHE A 95 5.50 5.37 -0.20
CA PHE A 95 4.39 6.25 0.15
C PHE A 95 4.70 7.06 1.42
N ASP A 96 5.04 6.38 2.53
CA ASP A 96 5.25 7.03 3.82
C ASP A 96 6.09 6.15 4.75
N GLY A 97 6.44 6.64 5.93
CA GLY A 97 6.91 5.86 7.07
C GLY A 97 5.75 5.40 7.96
N ASN A 98 5.94 4.30 8.68
CA ASN A 98 4.97 3.92 9.70
C ASN A 98 5.01 4.90 10.89
N TRP A 99 4.00 4.86 11.76
CA TRP A 99 3.92 5.79 12.89
C TRP A 99 5.16 5.73 13.80
N ASP A 100 5.69 4.53 14.04
CA ASP A 100 6.89 4.32 14.87
C ASP A 100 8.18 4.84 14.19
N ALA A 101 8.13 5.17 12.89
CA ALA A 101 9.23 5.78 12.16
C ALA A 101 9.34 7.30 12.33
N MET A 102 8.40 7.97 13.00
CA MET A 102 8.40 9.44 13.14
C MET A 102 9.64 9.99 13.85
N SER A 103 10.35 9.19 14.60
CA SER A 103 11.63 9.55 15.23
C SER A 103 12.86 9.15 14.39
N SER A 104 12.67 8.52 13.23
CA SER A 104 13.76 7.94 12.42
C SER A 104 14.70 8.99 11.83
N ASP A 105 14.24 10.23 11.60
CA ASP A 105 15.10 11.35 11.17
C ASP A 105 16.18 11.69 12.20
N ILE A 106 15.97 11.30 13.47
CA ILE A 106 16.92 11.51 14.56
C ILE A 106 17.65 10.21 14.90
N SER A 107 16.92 9.09 14.89
CA SER A 107 17.45 7.77 15.27
C SER A 107 16.68 6.67 14.55
N PHE A 108 17.27 6.11 13.49
CA PHE A 108 16.71 4.96 12.80
C PHE A 108 16.73 3.72 13.70
N THR A 109 15.56 3.12 13.91
CA THR A 109 15.41 1.90 14.70
C THR A 109 14.94 0.78 13.80
N GLN A 110 15.85 -0.08 13.37
CA GLN A 110 15.61 -1.13 12.37
C GLN A 110 14.44 -2.07 12.74
N ASP A 111 14.20 -2.28 14.03
CA ASP A 111 13.14 -3.17 14.50
C ASP A 111 11.74 -2.54 14.39
N LEU A 112 11.63 -1.21 14.46
CA LEU A 112 10.36 -0.47 14.50
C LEU A 112 10.08 0.34 13.23
N THR A 113 11.14 0.88 12.60
CA THR A 113 10.99 1.74 11.43
C THR A 113 10.61 0.93 10.20
N ARG A 114 9.53 1.33 9.50
CA ARG A 114 9.09 0.72 8.25
C ARG A 114 8.77 1.78 7.21
N CYS A 115 9.17 1.50 5.98
CA CYS A 115 8.64 2.17 4.81
C CYS A 115 7.33 1.52 4.43
N ILE A 116 6.33 2.33 4.09
CA ILE A 116 5.05 1.88 3.54
C ILE A 116 5.11 2.04 2.03
N GLY A 117 4.96 0.93 1.31
CA GLY A 117 4.80 0.91 -0.16
C GLY A 117 3.34 0.70 -0.53
N VAL A 118 2.82 1.49 -1.46
CA VAL A 118 1.53 1.21 -2.12
C VAL A 118 1.74 0.07 -3.10
N ASP A 119 0.96 -1.00 -3.00
CA ASP A 119 1.07 -2.17 -3.89
C ASP A 119 0.75 -1.78 -5.34
N ILE A 120 1.60 -2.13 -6.27
CA ILE A 120 1.42 -1.78 -7.67
C ILE A 120 0.13 -2.37 -8.25
N ARG A 121 -0.33 -3.51 -7.77
CA ARG A 121 -1.59 -4.13 -8.21
C ARG A 121 -2.79 -3.28 -7.84
N TYR A 122 -2.78 -2.66 -6.65
CA TYR A 122 -3.82 -1.73 -6.24
C TYR A 122 -3.78 -0.44 -7.08
N VAL A 123 -2.61 0.10 -7.36
CA VAL A 123 -2.45 1.27 -8.25
C VAL A 123 -3.05 0.99 -9.62
N LEU A 124 -2.71 -0.15 -10.21
CA LEU A 124 -3.21 -0.56 -11.53
C LEU A 124 -4.73 -0.82 -11.52
N TYR A 125 -5.24 -1.44 -10.45
CA TYR A 125 -6.69 -1.63 -10.25
C TYR A 125 -7.45 -0.29 -10.27
N VAL A 126 -6.95 0.72 -9.56
CA VAL A 126 -7.58 2.05 -9.51
C VAL A 126 -7.52 2.73 -10.88
N ILE A 127 -6.37 2.65 -11.59
CA ILE A 127 -6.21 3.20 -12.94
C ILE A 127 -7.19 2.55 -13.93
N ASP A 128 -7.35 1.24 -13.85
CA ASP A 128 -8.21 0.45 -14.74
C ASP A 128 -9.69 0.62 -14.38
N GLN A 129 -10.08 0.23 -13.17
CA GLN A 129 -11.49 0.04 -12.80
C GLN A 129 -12.21 1.33 -12.41
N TRP A 130 -11.49 2.31 -11.86
CA TRP A 130 -12.06 3.61 -11.53
C TRP A 130 -11.67 4.67 -12.56
N GLY A 131 -10.40 4.72 -12.95
CA GLY A 131 -9.89 5.71 -13.90
C GLY A 131 -10.31 5.44 -15.36
N HIS A 132 -10.74 4.20 -15.68
CA HIS A 132 -11.07 3.74 -17.05
C HIS A 132 -10.00 4.09 -18.07
N ALA A 133 -8.74 4.03 -17.63
CA ALA A 133 -7.58 4.46 -18.42
C ALA A 133 -6.98 3.29 -19.23
N ASP A 134 -7.80 2.62 -20.02
CA ASP A 134 -7.45 1.45 -20.83
C ASP A 134 -6.17 1.64 -21.67
N ARG A 135 -5.91 2.88 -22.11
CA ARG A 135 -4.69 3.18 -22.85
C ARG A 135 -3.45 2.96 -21.99
N LEU A 136 -3.47 3.44 -20.75
CA LEU A 136 -2.32 3.29 -19.81
C LEU A 136 -2.11 1.82 -19.46
N ILE A 137 -3.18 1.08 -19.23
CA ILE A 137 -3.10 -0.37 -18.94
C ILE A 137 -2.45 -1.13 -20.10
N ARG A 138 -2.83 -0.84 -21.34
CA ARG A 138 -2.19 -1.43 -22.52
C ARG A 138 -0.73 -1.02 -22.69
N GLU A 139 -0.36 0.22 -22.37
CA GLU A 139 1.04 0.70 -22.44
C GLU A 139 1.95 0.01 -21.42
N VAL A 140 1.43 -0.39 -20.27
CA VAL A 140 2.21 -1.17 -19.27
C VAL A 140 2.18 -2.69 -19.53
N GLY A 141 1.50 -3.14 -20.56
CA GLY A 141 1.52 -4.54 -21.01
C GLY A 141 0.53 -5.47 -20.28
N LEU A 142 -0.56 -4.94 -19.76
CA LEU A 142 -1.64 -5.67 -19.08
C LEU A 142 -2.93 -5.74 -19.92
#